data_4f9f73c597ba9b75b3b0b33570c283f0
#
_entry.id   4f9f73c597ba9b75b3b0b33570c283f0
#
_cell.length_a   1.000
_cell.length_b   1.000
_cell.length_c   1.000
_cell.angle_alpha   90.00
_cell.angle_beta   90.00
_cell.angle_gamma   90.00
#
_symmetry.space_group_name_H-M   'P 1'
#
loop_
_entity.id
_entity.type
_entity.pdbx_description
1 polymer ?
#
loop_
_entity_poly.entity_id
_entity_poly.type
_entity_poly.pdbx_seq_one_letter_code
_entity_poly.pdbx_strand_id
1 'polypeptide(L)'
;YIEKGLKSRPLGIAFAILTIFGCGLALPGIQSNAFGQAAAHSLDIDPWISGFIYTVLIAYVVLGGGRRIAKTAEKIVPFMAIAYIILAFVVLFAHADKIVEIFQLIFSCAFNQNAAYGAVFGLAIQWGVKRGIFSNEAGQGTGAQASGAAEVSHPAKQGLVQAFSVYVDTLFVCSATAVMILATNAFNVADPANAGGFISQFLPGIEKSNFTQEAVNTVLPGFGGTFVAVALFFFSNSCCSGEPCGTG
;
A
#
# COMPACT_ATOMS: atom_id res chain seq x y z
N TYR A 1 25.38 -10.05 0.85
CA TYR A 1 24.95 -10.93 1.95
C TYR A 1 25.11 -12.41 1.55
N ILE A 2 24.42 -12.91 0.50
CA ILE A 2 24.40 -14.33 0.11
C ILE A 2 25.81 -14.82 -0.23
N GLU A 3 26.57 -14.10 -1.06
CA GLU A 3 27.93 -14.49 -1.45
C GLU A 3 28.88 -14.55 -0.25
N LYS A 4 28.84 -13.55 0.65
CA LYS A 4 29.72 -13.48 1.82
C LYS A 4 29.25 -14.33 2.99
N GLY A 5 27.92 -14.44 3.21
CA GLY A 5 27.34 -15.19 4.32
C GLY A 5 27.27 -16.69 4.04
N LEU A 6 26.76 -17.10 2.88
CA LEU A 6 26.62 -18.50 2.47
C LEU A 6 27.81 -18.99 1.64
N LYS A 7 28.80 -18.12 1.35
CA LYS A 7 29.99 -18.42 0.52
C LYS A 7 29.62 -19.03 -0.86
N SER A 8 28.44 -18.72 -1.37
CA SER A 8 27.94 -19.24 -2.64
C SER A 8 27.70 -18.10 -3.64
N ARG A 9 28.64 -17.95 -4.59
CA ARG A 9 28.54 -16.97 -5.67
C ARG A 9 27.39 -17.23 -6.64
N PRO A 10 27.10 -18.49 -7.05
CA PRO A 10 25.99 -18.77 -7.98
C PRO A 10 24.64 -18.35 -7.40
N LEU A 11 24.39 -18.62 -6.12
CA LEU A 11 23.15 -18.18 -5.44
C LEU A 11 23.03 -16.67 -5.35
N GLY A 12 24.15 -15.97 -5.14
CA GLY A 12 24.20 -14.50 -5.15
C GLY A 12 23.81 -13.91 -6.51
N ILE A 13 24.32 -14.49 -7.59
CA ILE A 13 23.99 -14.08 -8.96
C ILE A 13 22.52 -14.37 -9.28
N ALA A 14 22.03 -15.58 -8.98
CA ALA A 14 20.63 -15.94 -9.18
C ALA A 14 19.69 -14.98 -8.43
N PHE A 15 19.99 -14.67 -7.17
CA PHE A 15 19.20 -13.71 -6.39
C PHE A 15 19.23 -12.31 -7.00
N ALA A 16 20.37 -11.83 -7.46
CA ALA A 16 20.48 -10.52 -8.11
C ALA A 16 19.63 -10.43 -9.38
N ILE A 17 19.64 -11.46 -10.21
CA ILE A 17 18.81 -11.53 -11.42
C ILE A 17 17.31 -11.51 -11.03
N LEU A 18 16.91 -12.36 -10.10
CA LEU A 18 15.51 -12.39 -9.63
C LEU A 18 15.07 -11.06 -9.03
N THR A 19 15.95 -10.37 -8.31
CA THR A 19 15.68 -9.03 -7.74
C THR A 19 15.50 -7.99 -8.83
N ILE A 20 16.29 -8.01 -9.89
CA ILE A 20 16.14 -7.07 -11.02
C ILE A 20 14.74 -7.26 -11.66
N PHE A 21 14.31 -8.49 -11.91
CA PHE A 21 12.98 -8.73 -12.48
C PHE A 21 11.85 -8.46 -11.48
N GLY A 22 11.96 -8.89 -10.23
CA GLY A 22 10.93 -8.73 -9.21
C GLY A 22 10.78 -7.27 -8.76
N CYS A 23 11.87 -6.70 -8.25
CA CYS A 23 11.85 -5.35 -7.68
C CYS A 23 12.06 -4.25 -8.73
N GLY A 24 12.77 -4.55 -9.83
CA GLY A 24 13.04 -3.57 -10.88
C GLY A 24 11.93 -3.42 -11.93
N LEU A 25 11.16 -4.47 -12.20
CA LEU A 25 10.11 -4.45 -13.23
C LEU A 25 8.72 -4.72 -12.66
N ALA A 26 8.53 -5.80 -11.88
CA ALA A 26 7.20 -6.21 -11.45
C ALA A 26 6.60 -5.26 -10.39
N LEU A 27 7.35 -4.91 -9.36
CA LEU A 27 6.87 -3.99 -8.31
C LEU A 27 6.53 -2.58 -8.83
N PRO A 28 7.40 -1.89 -9.59
CA PRO A 28 7.05 -0.61 -10.18
C PRO A 28 5.85 -0.68 -11.12
N GLY A 29 5.68 -1.78 -11.85
CA GLY A 29 4.53 -2.02 -12.73
C GLY A 29 3.20 -2.03 -11.98
N ILE A 30 3.14 -2.71 -10.83
CA ILE A 30 1.93 -2.76 -9.98
C ILE A 30 1.60 -1.36 -9.45
N GLN A 31 2.59 -0.63 -8.97
CA GLN A 31 2.41 0.71 -8.42
C GLN A 31 2.00 1.73 -9.49
N SER A 32 2.63 1.68 -10.64
CA SER A 32 2.30 2.53 -11.79
C SER A 32 0.86 2.29 -12.27
N ASN A 33 0.42 1.02 -12.30
CA ASN A 33 -0.95 0.69 -12.67
C ASN A 33 -1.96 1.22 -11.63
N ALA A 34 -1.68 1.09 -10.34
CA ALA A 34 -2.55 1.63 -9.29
C ALA A 34 -2.68 3.16 -9.40
N PHE A 35 -1.58 3.87 -9.63
CA PHE A 35 -1.60 5.30 -9.87
C PHE A 35 -2.35 5.66 -11.16
N GLY A 36 -2.12 4.92 -12.27
CA GLY A 36 -2.80 5.14 -13.54
C GLY A 36 -4.31 5.02 -13.43
N GLN A 37 -4.80 4.00 -12.73
CA GLN A 37 -6.23 3.82 -12.48
C GLN A 37 -6.80 4.92 -11.58
N ALA A 38 -6.07 5.32 -10.54
CA ALA A 38 -6.48 6.40 -9.66
C ALA A 38 -6.55 7.75 -10.38
N ALA A 39 -5.59 8.04 -11.27
CA ALA A 39 -5.56 9.25 -12.07
C ALA A 39 -6.69 9.26 -13.12
N ALA A 40 -6.97 8.13 -13.75
CA ALA A 40 -8.08 8.02 -14.70
C ALA A 40 -9.43 8.25 -14.01
N HIS A 41 -9.60 7.69 -12.79
CA HIS A 41 -10.85 7.82 -12.05
C HIS A 41 -11.13 9.23 -11.51
N SER A 42 -10.09 9.94 -11.06
CA SER A 42 -10.26 11.25 -10.39
C SER A 42 -9.99 12.47 -11.27
N LEU A 43 -9.15 12.32 -12.29
CA LEU A 43 -8.67 13.42 -13.12
C LEU A 43 -9.10 13.28 -14.59
N ASP A 44 -9.80 12.20 -14.96
CA ASP A 44 -10.14 11.86 -16.34
C ASP A 44 -8.94 11.83 -17.30
N ILE A 45 -7.75 11.50 -16.77
CA ILE A 45 -6.52 11.40 -17.54
C ILE A 45 -6.36 9.98 -18.05
N ASP A 46 -6.09 9.81 -19.33
CA ASP A 46 -5.80 8.50 -19.91
C ASP A 46 -4.66 7.81 -19.14
N PRO A 47 -4.82 6.51 -18.74
CA PRO A 47 -3.80 5.76 -18.00
C PRO A 47 -2.42 5.74 -18.67
N TRP A 48 -2.35 5.82 -20.00
CA TRP A 48 -1.09 5.89 -20.74
C TRP A 48 -0.36 7.21 -20.52
N ILE A 49 -1.09 8.32 -20.48
CA ILE A 49 -0.52 9.66 -20.26
C ILE A 49 -0.01 9.75 -18.83
N SER A 50 -0.82 9.33 -17.85
CA SER A 50 -0.43 9.32 -16.44
C SER A 50 0.75 8.40 -16.17
N GLY A 51 0.79 7.22 -16.81
CA GLY A 51 1.91 6.29 -16.76
C GLY A 51 3.20 6.85 -17.38
N PHE A 52 3.10 7.58 -18.48
CA PHE A 52 4.25 8.24 -19.09
C PHE A 52 4.82 9.34 -18.19
N ILE A 53 3.97 10.22 -17.66
CA ILE A 53 4.38 11.29 -16.73
C ILE A 53 5.06 10.67 -15.49
N TYR A 54 4.44 9.62 -14.93
CA TYR A 54 4.99 8.89 -13.81
C TYR A 54 6.39 8.32 -14.10
N THR A 55 6.56 7.67 -15.25
CA THR A 55 7.83 7.09 -15.67
C THR A 55 8.93 8.15 -15.81
N VAL A 56 8.61 9.30 -16.42
CA VAL A 56 9.57 10.41 -16.58
C VAL A 56 10.01 10.96 -15.23
N LEU A 57 9.07 11.15 -14.29
CA LEU A 57 9.39 11.67 -12.97
C LEU A 57 10.21 10.68 -12.14
N ILE A 58 9.87 9.37 -12.17
CA ILE A 58 10.69 8.34 -11.52
C ILE A 58 12.09 8.30 -12.14
N ALA A 59 12.19 8.28 -13.46
CA ALA A 59 13.48 8.28 -14.13
C ALA A 59 14.33 9.48 -13.71
N TYR A 60 13.75 10.67 -13.59
CA TYR A 60 14.44 11.86 -13.11
C TYR A 60 14.98 11.71 -11.67
N VAL A 61 14.23 11.06 -10.78
CA VAL A 61 14.66 10.80 -9.40
C VAL A 61 15.74 9.72 -9.37
N VAL A 62 15.50 8.57 -10.03
CA VAL A 62 16.36 7.40 -10.02
C VAL A 62 17.71 7.66 -10.69
N LEU A 63 17.74 8.37 -11.81
CA LEU A 63 18.98 8.76 -12.50
C LEU A 63 19.88 9.69 -11.66
N GLY A 64 19.31 10.33 -10.63
CA GLY A 64 20.08 11.13 -9.67
C GLY A 64 20.84 10.32 -8.62
N GLY A 65 20.71 8.99 -8.62
CA GLY A 65 21.39 8.06 -7.71
C GLY A 65 20.79 7.98 -6.31
N GLY A 66 21.25 7.00 -5.50
CA GLY A 66 20.67 6.64 -4.21
C GLY A 66 20.54 7.80 -3.21
N ARG A 67 21.51 8.72 -3.15
CA ARG A 67 21.42 9.90 -2.27
C ARG A 67 20.28 10.84 -2.62
N ARG A 68 19.95 10.96 -3.89
CA ARG A 68 18.83 11.81 -4.33
C ARG A 68 17.50 11.16 -4.02
N ILE A 69 17.42 9.85 -4.21
CA ILE A 69 16.26 9.03 -3.86
C ILE A 69 15.97 9.19 -2.37
N ALA A 70 16.96 8.93 -1.50
CA ALA A 70 16.83 9.03 -0.04
C ALA A 70 16.36 10.43 0.40
N LYS A 71 17.00 11.50 -0.09
CA LYS A 71 16.59 12.88 0.23
C LYS A 71 15.16 13.23 -0.23
N THR A 72 14.72 12.66 -1.34
CA THR A 72 13.37 12.90 -1.85
C THR A 72 12.34 12.17 -0.99
N ALA A 73 12.60 10.90 -0.67
CA ALA A 73 11.75 10.09 0.18
C ALA A 73 11.65 10.67 1.61
N GLU A 74 12.77 11.02 2.23
CA GLU A 74 12.84 11.61 3.58
C GLU A 74 11.93 12.82 3.76
N LYS A 75 11.78 13.66 2.74
CA LYS A 75 10.93 14.85 2.80
C LYS A 75 9.48 14.58 2.47
N ILE A 76 9.23 13.77 1.45
CA ILE A 76 7.89 13.57 0.88
C ILE A 76 7.07 12.61 1.75
N VAL A 77 7.68 11.49 2.19
CA VAL A 77 6.94 10.42 2.88
C VAL A 77 6.32 10.86 4.20
N PRO A 78 7.03 11.55 5.13
CA PRO A 78 6.42 11.98 6.39
C PRO A 78 5.28 12.99 6.17
N PHE A 79 5.49 13.94 5.27
CA PHE A 79 4.46 14.94 4.96
C PHE A 79 3.18 14.29 4.43
N MET A 80 3.34 13.38 3.51
CA MET A 80 2.22 12.66 2.90
C MET A 80 1.52 11.73 3.90
N ALA A 81 2.28 10.98 4.72
CA ALA A 81 1.72 10.10 5.75
C ALA A 81 0.88 10.90 6.76
N ILE A 82 1.38 12.05 7.23
CA ILE A 82 0.65 12.93 8.14
C ILE A 82 -0.62 13.46 7.46
N ALA A 83 -0.52 13.95 6.23
CA ALA A 83 -1.67 14.45 5.49
C ALA A 83 -2.74 13.37 5.28
N TYR A 84 -2.32 12.13 4.96
CA TYR A 84 -3.22 10.99 4.82
C TYR A 84 -3.90 10.60 6.14
N ILE A 85 -3.17 10.59 7.25
CA ILE A 85 -3.72 10.31 8.59
C ILE A 85 -4.73 11.40 8.99
N ILE A 86 -4.42 12.67 8.75
CA ILE A 86 -5.36 13.77 9.01
C ILE A 86 -6.64 13.56 8.19
N LEU A 87 -6.52 13.24 6.91
CA LEU A 87 -7.67 12.96 6.06
C LEU A 87 -8.51 11.79 6.61
N ALA A 88 -7.86 10.71 7.05
CA ALA A 88 -8.53 9.57 7.67
C ALA A 88 -9.31 9.98 8.92
N PHE A 89 -8.74 10.83 9.76
CA PHE A 89 -9.44 11.38 10.93
C PHE A 89 -10.64 12.24 10.53
N VAL A 90 -10.53 13.06 9.49
CA VAL A 90 -11.65 13.89 9.00
C VAL A 90 -12.80 12.98 8.55
N VAL A 91 -12.53 11.94 7.77
CA VAL A 91 -13.55 10.98 7.34
C VAL A 91 -14.15 10.22 8.52
N LEU A 92 -13.33 9.81 9.48
CA LEU A 92 -13.78 9.11 10.68
C LEU A 92 -14.67 10.00 11.58
N PHE A 93 -14.30 11.25 11.79
CA PHE A 93 -15.12 12.19 12.56
C PHE A 93 -16.43 12.52 11.86
N ALA A 94 -16.45 12.59 10.53
CA ALA A 94 -17.67 12.80 9.77
C ALA A 94 -18.67 11.62 9.89
N HIS A 95 -18.17 10.41 10.23
CA HIS A 95 -18.98 9.19 10.41
C HIS A 95 -18.81 8.60 11.82
N ALA A 96 -18.64 9.45 12.83
CA ALA A 96 -18.39 9.02 14.21
C ALA A 96 -19.53 8.17 14.81
N ASP A 97 -20.74 8.39 14.34
CA ASP A 97 -21.95 7.61 14.66
C ASP A 97 -21.83 6.13 14.28
N LYS A 98 -21.10 5.82 13.20
CA LYS A 98 -20.93 4.46 12.69
C LYS A 98 -19.77 3.66 13.29
N ILE A 99 -18.93 4.30 14.10
CA ILE A 99 -17.72 3.65 14.65
C ILE A 99 -18.08 2.37 15.42
N VAL A 100 -19.10 2.41 16.27
CA VAL A 100 -19.53 1.26 17.06
C VAL A 100 -20.06 0.14 16.16
N GLU A 101 -20.83 0.48 15.14
CA GLU A 101 -21.35 -0.48 14.16
C GLU A 101 -20.24 -1.15 13.37
N ILE A 102 -19.19 -0.41 12.99
CA ILE A 102 -18.02 -0.94 12.28
C ILE A 102 -17.30 -1.99 13.13
N PHE A 103 -17.04 -1.68 14.40
CA PHE A 103 -16.40 -2.65 15.29
C PHE A 103 -17.29 -3.87 15.51
N GLN A 104 -18.59 -3.71 15.71
CA GLN A 104 -19.54 -4.82 15.80
C GLN A 104 -19.53 -5.66 14.52
N LEU A 105 -19.51 -5.04 13.34
CA LEU A 105 -19.42 -5.73 12.05
C LEU A 105 -18.12 -6.54 11.96
N ILE A 106 -16.99 -5.94 12.28
CA ILE A 106 -15.67 -6.63 12.25
C ILE A 106 -15.70 -7.85 13.17
N PHE A 107 -16.14 -7.69 14.43
CA PHE A 107 -16.19 -8.79 15.38
C PHE A 107 -17.22 -9.86 15.01
N SER A 108 -18.39 -9.49 14.54
CA SER A 108 -19.41 -10.44 14.10
C SER A 108 -18.95 -11.24 12.89
N CYS A 109 -18.32 -10.61 11.92
CA CYS A 109 -17.75 -11.31 10.75
C CYS A 109 -16.56 -12.21 11.13
N ALA A 110 -15.74 -11.80 12.09
CA ALA A 110 -14.59 -12.59 12.53
C ALA A 110 -14.96 -13.84 13.33
N PHE A 111 -16.03 -13.79 14.12
CA PHE A 111 -16.39 -14.87 15.07
C PHE A 111 -17.74 -15.55 14.81
N ASN A 112 -18.40 -15.26 13.69
CA ASN A 112 -19.69 -15.84 13.37
C ASN A 112 -19.55 -17.31 12.96
N GLN A 113 -20.33 -18.20 13.60
CA GLN A 113 -20.17 -19.67 13.56
C GLN A 113 -20.88 -20.38 12.39
N ASN A 114 -21.42 -19.69 11.41
CA ASN A 114 -22.12 -20.33 10.28
C ASN A 114 -21.13 -20.95 9.27
N ALA A 115 -21.39 -22.17 8.84
CA ALA A 115 -20.53 -22.97 7.97
C ALA A 115 -20.14 -22.29 6.63
N ALA A 116 -21.00 -21.41 6.10
CA ALA A 116 -20.67 -20.56 4.95
C ALA A 116 -19.52 -19.59 5.25
N TYR A 117 -19.30 -19.23 6.50
CA TYR A 117 -18.23 -18.33 6.93
C TYR A 117 -16.86 -18.99 7.05
N GLY A 118 -16.76 -20.31 7.10
CA GLY A 118 -15.45 -20.99 7.09
C GLY A 118 -14.65 -20.69 5.84
N ALA A 119 -15.28 -20.65 4.68
CA ALA A 119 -14.65 -20.25 3.42
C ALA A 119 -14.31 -18.76 3.42
N VAL A 120 -15.20 -17.90 3.93
CA VAL A 120 -14.95 -16.44 4.04
C VAL A 120 -13.84 -16.16 5.04
N PHE A 121 -13.80 -16.86 6.18
CA PHE A 121 -12.72 -16.73 7.17
C PHE A 121 -11.37 -17.19 6.62
N GLY A 122 -11.34 -18.32 5.90
CA GLY A 122 -10.14 -18.80 5.21
C GLY A 122 -9.63 -17.80 4.16
N LEU A 123 -10.52 -17.21 3.37
CA LEU A 123 -10.19 -16.17 2.41
C LEU A 123 -9.70 -14.88 3.11
N ALA A 124 -10.31 -14.48 4.21
CA ALA A 124 -9.90 -13.30 4.97
C ALA A 124 -8.46 -13.47 5.51
N ILE A 125 -8.15 -14.64 6.10
CA ILE A 125 -6.78 -14.96 6.53
C ILE A 125 -5.83 -14.96 5.33
N GLN A 126 -6.19 -15.64 4.24
CA GLN A 126 -5.35 -15.72 3.04
C GLN A 126 -5.04 -14.34 2.47
N TRP A 127 -6.05 -13.48 2.32
CA TRP A 127 -5.86 -12.12 1.80
C TRP A 127 -5.15 -11.22 2.80
N GLY A 128 -5.44 -11.36 4.10
CA GLY A 128 -4.76 -10.62 5.16
C GLY A 128 -3.27 -10.92 5.17
N VAL A 129 -2.89 -12.19 5.13
CA VAL A 129 -1.48 -12.62 5.05
C VAL A 129 -0.82 -12.11 3.77
N LYS A 130 -1.46 -12.30 2.60
CA LYS A 130 -0.92 -11.81 1.31
C LYS A 130 -0.68 -10.31 1.30
N ARG A 131 -1.65 -9.53 1.80
CA ARG A 131 -1.56 -8.07 1.83
C ARG A 131 -0.58 -7.57 2.87
N GLY A 132 -0.55 -8.18 4.06
CA GLY A 132 0.41 -7.84 5.10
C GLY A 132 1.86 -8.12 4.68
N ILE A 133 2.13 -9.26 4.04
CA ILE A 133 3.46 -9.57 3.49
C ILE A 133 3.84 -8.55 2.41
N PHE A 134 2.91 -8.15 1.55
CA PHE A 134 3.17 -7.20 0.48
C PHE A 134 3.41 -5.78 1.02
N SER A 135 2.56 -5.28 1.91
CA SER A 135 2.66 -3.93 2.48
C SER A 135 3.94 -3.74 3.31
N ASN A 136 4.31 -4.74 4.09
CA ASN A 136 5.49 -4.69 4.96
C ASN A 136 6.76 -5.22 4.27
N GLU A 137 6.69 -5.54 2.97
CA GLU A 137 7.80 -6.08 2.18
C GLU A 137 8.47 -7.31 2.84
N ALA A 138 7.71 -8.06 3.65
CA ALA A 138 8.20 -9.16 4.45
C ALA A 138 8.69 -10.32 3.57
N GLY A 139 9.97 -10.64 3.68
CA GLY A 139 10.60 -11.72 2.91
C GLY A 139 10.95 -11.38 1.44
N GLN A 140 10.67 -10.16 0.97
CA GLN A 140 11.01 -9.74 -0.41
C GLN A 140 12.49 -9.35 -0.56
N GLY A 141 13.16 -9.03 0.54
CA GLY A 141 14.58 -8.65 0.55
C GLY A 141 14.84 -7.15 0.33
N THR A 142 13.84 -6.37 0.00
CA THR A 142 13.93 -4.92 -0.25
C THR A 142 14.36 -4.16 1.01
N GLY A 143 13.74 -4.43 2.16
CA GLY A 143 14.12 -3.84 3.44
C GLY A 143 15.58 -4.11 3.84
N ALA A 144 16.11 -5.31 3.52
CA ALA A 144 17.51 -5.62 3.77
C ALA A 144 18.48 -4.85 2.84
N GLN A 145 18.06 -4.57 1.61
CA GLN A 145 18.87 -3.78 0.66
C GLN A 145 18.96 -2.32 1.10
N ALA A 146 17.84 -1.71 1.46
CA ALA A 146 17.80 -0.34 1.98
C ALA A 146 18.57 -0.20 3.31
N SER A 147 18.36 -1.15 4.24
CA SER A 147 19.10 -1.18 5.51
C SER A 147 20.60 -1.34 5.32
N GLY A 148 21.05 -1.99 4.25
CA GLY A 148 22.46 -2.12 3.91
C GLY A 148 23.13 -0.82 3.48
N ALA A 149 22.35 0.17 3.03
CA ALA A 149 22.84 1.49 2.65
C ALA A 149 22.79 2.51 3.80
N ALA A 150 22.15 2.18 4.92
CA ALA A 150 21.97 3.09 6.05
C ALA A 150 23.28 3.27 6.85
N GLU A 151 23.64 4.52 7.16
CA GLU A 151 24.77 4.88 8.00
C GLU A 151 24.35 4.89 9.47
N VAL A 152 24.52 3.75 10.16
CA VAL A 152 24.14 3.58 11.57
C VAL A 152 25.31 3.07 12.40
N SER A 153 25.34 3.45 13.68
CA SER A 153 26.40 3.04 14.61
C SER A 153 26.42 1.55 14.92
N HIS A 154 25.27 0.86 14.76
CA HIS A 154 25.15 -0.59 14.97
C HIS A 154 23.99 -1.16 14.13
N PRO A 155 24.17 -2.31 13.45
CA PRO A 155 23.13 -2.91 12.60
C PRO A 155 21.79 -3.18 13.30
N ALA A 156 21.82 -3.50 14.60
CA ALA A 156 20.62 -3.75 15.39
C ALA A 156 19.71 -2.51 15.50
N LYS A 157 20.26 -1.29 15.46
CA LYS A 157 19.45 -0.07 15.46
C LYS A 157 18.60 0.02 14.21
N GLN A 158 19.18 -0.27 13.05
CA GLN A 158 18.43 -0.28 11.79
C GLN A 158 17.36 -1.39 11.80
N GLY A 159 17.66 -2.55 12.36
CA GLY A 159 16.68 -3.62 12.54
C GLY A 159 15.48 -3.21 13.41
N LEU A 160 15.71 -2.45 14.49
CA LEU A 160 14.66 -1.91 15.35
C LEU A 160 13.82 -0.86 14.62
N VAL A 161 14.44 0.02 13.83
CA VAL A 161 13.72 1.01 13.01
C VAL A 161 12.82 0.30 12.00
N GLN A 162 13.32 -0.72 11.31
CA GLN A 162 12.53 -1.51 10.37
C GLN A 162 11.35 -2.22 11.07
N ALA A 163 11.58 -2.81 12.23
CA ALA A 163 10.51 -3.44 13.01
C ALA A 163 9.45 -2.41 13.44
N PHE A 164 9.85 -1.22 13.87
CA PHE A 164 8.94 -0.16 14.26
C PHE A 164 8.10 0.36 13.08
N SER A 165 8.71 0.51 11.90
CA SER A 165 8.02 0.98 10.70
C SER A 165 6.86 0.07 10.30
N VAL A 166 6.98 -1.26 10.47
CA VAL A 166 5.90 -2.24 10.22
C VAL A 166 4.69 -1.97 11.11
N TYR A 167 4.91 -1.63 12.40
CA TYR A 167 3.79 -1.29 13.29
C TYR A 167 3.12 0.02 12.88
N VAL A 168 3.91 1.02 12.48
CA VAL A 168 3.34 2.31 12.02
C VAL A 168 2.52 2.11 10.75
N ASP A 169 3.02 1.41 9.75
CA ASP A 169 2.29 1.13 8.52
C ASP A 169 1.00 0.36 8.80
N THR A 170 1.07 -0.74 9.53
CA THR A 170 -0.08 -1.63 9.74
C THR A 170 -1.12 -1.02 10.67
N LEU A 171 -0.71 -0.47 11.83
CA LEU A 171 -1.65 0.01 12.84
C LEU A 171 -2.24 1.39 12.52
N PHE A 172 -1.48 2.25 11.87
CA PHE A 172 -1.97 3.60 11.57
C PHE A 172 -2.46 3.70 10.13
N VAL A 173 -1.64 3.44 9.13
CA VAL A 173 -2.00 3.68 7.73
C VAL A 173 -3.02 2.68 7.21
N CYS A 174 -2.76 1.39 7.36
CA CYS A 174 -3.66 0.34 6.86
C CYS A 174 -4.97 0.31 7.64
N SER A 175 -4.94 0.47 8.97
CA SER A 175 -6.16 0.50 9.78
C SER A 175 -7.00 1.74 9.49
N ALA A 176 -6.39 2.91 9.31
CA ALA A 176 -7.09 4.12 8.93
C ALA A 176 -7.81 3.95 7.59
N THR A 177 -7.14 3.38 6.58
CA THR A 177 -7.74 3.08 5.28
C THR A 177 -8.93 2.12 5.40
N ALA A 178 -8.77 1.04 6.17
CA ALA A 178 -9.83 0.05 6.38
C ALA A 178 -11.06 0.68 7.05
N VAL A 179 -10.84 1.47 8.09
CA VAL A 179 -11.93 2.15 8.82
C VAL A 179 -12.62 3.19 7.92
N MET A 180 -11.88 3.95 7.11
CA MET A 180 -12.48 4.88 6.14
C MET A 180 -13.42 4.16 5.16
N ILE A 181 -12.96 3.06 4.56
CA ILE A 181 -13.75 2.28 3.60
C ILE A 181 -14.99 1.70 4.26
N LEU A 182 -14.89 1.16 5.48
CA LEU A 182 -16.02 0.60 6.21
C LEU A 182 -17.01 1.68 6.67
N ALA A 183 -16.54 2.82 7.15
CA ALA A 183 -17.38 3.92 7.61
C ALA A 183 -18.25 4.51 6.51
N THR A 184 -17.72 4.56 5.29
CA THR A 184 -18.42 5.12 4.13
C THR A 184 -19.18 4.08 3.31
N ASN A 185 -19.12 2.80 3.67
CA ASN A 185 -19.61 1.68 2.86
C ASN A 185 -19.04 1.66 1.43
N ALA A 186 -17.82 2.15 1.25
CA ALA A 186 -17.17 2.24 -0.05
C ALA A 186 -16.49 0.91 -0.43
N PHE A 187 -17.24 -0.20 -0.46
CA PHE A 187 -16.70 -1.52 -0.79
C PHE A 187 -17.75 -2.44 -1.41
N ASN A 188 -17.28 -3.49 -2.07
CA ASN A 188 -18.12 -4.56 -2.61
C ASN A 188 -17.65 -5.90 -2.04
N VAL A 189 -18.60 -6.77 -1.65
CA VAL A 189 -18.32 -8.11 -1.14
C VAL A 189 -18.59 -9.12 -2.25
N ALA A 190 -17.54 -9.74 -2.77
CA ALA A 190 -17.66 -10.79 -3.78
C ALA A 190 -18.25 -12.06 -3.17
N ASP A 191 -19.09 -12.77 -3.95
CA ASP A 191 -19.60 -14.08 -3.58
C ASP A 191 -18.53 -15.15 -3.84
N PRO A 192 -18.06 -15.88 -2.82
CA PRO A 192 -17.06 -16.92 -3.00
C PRO A 192 -17.62 -18.14 -3.73
N ALA A 193 -18.95 -18.33 -3.77
CA ALA A 193 -19.60 -19.46 -4.43
C ALA A 193 -19.84 -19.22 -5.93
N ASN A 194 -19.96 -17.96 -6.35
CA ASN A 194 -20.24 -17.59 -7.74
C ASN A 194 -19.16 -16.65 -8.26
N ALA A 195 -18.31 -17.12 -9.17
CA ALA A 195 -17.30 -16.30 -9.82
C ALA A 195 -17.97 -15.15 -10.60
N GLY A 196 -17.78 -13.91 -10.12
CA GLY A 196 -18.38 -12.70 -10.70
C GLY A 196 -19.67 -12.22 -10.02
N GLY A 197 -20.24 -12.94 -9.03
CA GLY A 197 -21.34 -12.49 -8.19
C GLY A 197 -20.87 -11.64 -7.01
N PHE A 198 -21.78 -10.82 -6.46
CA PHE A 198 -21.55 -10.05 -5.25
C PHE A 198 -22.62 -10.40 -4.21
N ILE A 199 -22.20 -10.64 -2.96
CA ILE A 199 -23.12 -10.77 -1.81
C ILE A 199 -23.69 -9.39 -1.48
N SER A 200 -22.85 -8.36 -1.56
CA SER A 200 -23.21 -6.98 -1.31
C SER A 200 -22.44 -6.07 -2.26
N GLN A 201 -23.14 -5.25 -3.01
CA GLN A 201 -22.54 -4.34 -3.98
C GLN A 201 -23.00 -2.91 -3.67
N PHE A 202 -22.16 -2.18 -2.94
CA PHE A 202 -22.42 -0.77 -2.60
C PHE A 202 -21.95 0.18 -3.72
N LEU A 203 -20.91 -0.23 -4.47
CA LEU A 203 -20.31 0.56 -5.54
C LEU A 203 -20.30 -0.22 -6.87
N PRO A 204 -21.38 -0.21 -7.65
CA PRO A 204 -21.44 -0.87 -8.95
C PRO A 204 -20.49 -0.21 -9.96
N GLY A 205 -19.71 -1.03 -10.66
CA GLY A 205 -18.81 -0.56 -11.73
C GLY A 205 -17.49 0.07 -11.27
N ILE A 206 -17.22 0.13 -9.96
CA ILE A 206 -15.98 0.69 -9.43
C ILE A 206 -14.98 -0.41 -9.12
N GLU A 207 -13.74 -0.24 -9.59
CA GLU A 207 -12.66 -1.18 -9.30
C GLU A 207 -12.17 -1.07 -7.85
N LYS A 208 -11.66 -2.18 -7.30
CA LYS A 208 -11.17 -2.28 -5.91
C LYS A 208 -10.08 -1.26 -5.56
N SER A 209 -9.27 -0.86 -6.54
CA SER A 209 -8.22 0.16 -6.41
C SER A 209 -8.76 1.54 -6.03
N ASN A 210 -10.03 1.82 -6.39
CA ASN A 210 -10.64 3.15 -6.25
C ASN A 210 -11.55 3.27 -5.02
N PHE A 211 -11.72 2.21 -4.22
CA PHE A 211 -12.57 2.25 -3.02
C PHE A 211 -12.15 3.32 -2.02
N THR A 212 -10.83 3.52 -1.83
CA THR A 212 -10.33 4.58 -0.95
C THR A 212 -10.68 5.97 -1.48
N GLN A 213 -10.62 6.17 -2.79
CA GLN A 213 -10.98 7.44 -3.43
C GLN A 213 -12.46 7.75 -3.23
N GLU A 214 -13.32 6.75 -3.43
CA GLU A 214 -14.75 6.88 -3.19
C GLU A 214 -15.06 7.14 -1.72
N ALA A 215 -14.39 6.44 -0.81
CA ALA A 215 -14.54 6.68 0.63
C ALA A 215 -14.23 8.13 1.00
N VAL A 216 -13.20 8.73 0.42
CA VAL A 216 -12.85 10.13 0.67
C VAL A 216 -13.80 11.09 -0.05
N ASN A 217 -14.24 10.76 -1.27
CA ASN A 217 -15.17 11.58 -2.04
C ASN A 217 -16.53 11.74 -1.35
N THR A 218 -16.96 10.79 -0.51
CA THR A 218 -18.21 10.94 0.26
C THR A 218 -18.17 12.13 1.22
N VAL A 219 -16.98 12.48 1.74
CA VAL A 219 -16.79 13.58 2.72
C VAL A 219 -16.28 14.85 2.04
N LEU A 220 -15.40 14.71 1.04
CA LEU A 220 -14.78 15.81 0.31
C LEU A 220 -14.99 15.64 -1.21
N PRO A 221 -16.20 15.93 -1.72
CA PRO A 221 -16.52 15.75 -3.15
C PRO A 221 -15.60 16.56 -4.05
N GLY A 222 -15.02 15.91 -5.05
CA GLY A 222 -14.13 16.52 -6.05
C GLY A 222 -12.69 16.74 -5.62
N PHE A 223 -12.40 16.89 -4.32
CA PHE A 223 -11.03 17.05 -3.81
C PHE A 223 -10.44 15.71 -3.33
N GLY A 224 -11.28 14.87 -2.72
CA GLY A 224 -10.82 13.65 -2.07
C GLY A 224 -10.17 12.67 -3.01
N GLY A 225 -10.78 12.41 -4.16
CA GLY A 225 -10.23 11.51 -5.16
C GLY A 225 -8.89 11.99 -5.72
N THR A 226 -8.78 13.29 -6.02
CA THR A 226 -7.54 13.92 -6.48
C THR A 226 -6.45 13.83 -5.43
N PHE A 227 -6.77 14.09 -4.15
CA PHE A 227 -5.81 13.98 -3.05
C PHE A 227 -5.26 12.55 -2.93
N VAL A 228 -6.14 11.54 -2.99
CA VAL A 228 -5.72 10.13 -2.92
C VAL A 228 -4.87 9.75 -4.12
N ALA A 229 -5.20 10.22 -5.33
CA ALA A 229 -4.38 10.00 -6.53
C ALA A 229 -2.98 10.60 -6.36
N VAL A 230 -2.87 11.83 -5.86
CA VAL A 230 -1.59 12.48 -5.56
C VAL A 230 -0.83 11.74 -4.45
N ALA A 231 -1.51 11.31 -3.40
CA ALA A 231 -0.90 10.51 -2.34
C ALA A 231 -0.35 9.18 -2.89
N LEU A 232 -1.13 8.47 -3.72
CA LEU A 232 -0.67 7.25 -4.39
C LEU A 232 0.53 7.49 -5.30
N PHE A 233 0.57 8.63 -6.00
CA PHE A 233 1.73 9.03 -6.79
C PHE A 233 3.00 9.10 -5.93
N PHE A 234 2.96 9.76 -4.78
CA PHE A 234 4.10 9.87 -3.89
C PHE A 234 4.47 8.56 -3.21
N PHE A 235 3.47 7.78 -2.76
CA PHE A 235 3.70 6.43 -2.22
C PHE A 235 4.38 5.53 -3.22
N SER A 236 3.89 5.54 -4.45
CA SER A 236 4.42 4.75 -5.54
C SER A 236 5.88 5.12 -5.86
N ASN A 237 6.20 6.43 -5.87
CA ASN A 237 7.57 6.90 -6.04
C ASN A 237 8.51 6.43 -4.93
N SER A 238 8.06 6.44 -3.67
CA SER A 238 8.85 5.97 -2.54
C SER A 238 9.12 4.47 -2.62
N CYS A 239 8.11 3.67 -2.94
CA CYS A 239 8.22 2.22 -3.07
C CYS A 239 9.11 1.81 -4.25
N CYS A 240 9.01 2.50 -5.40
CA CYS A 240 9.85 2.24 -6.58
C CYS A 240 11.32 2.65 -6.38
N SER A 241 11.59 3.56 -5.46
CA SER A 241 12.96 3.99 -5.15
C SER A 241 13.72 3.03 -4.25
N GLY A 242 13.09 1.93 -3.80
CA GLY A 242 13.74 0.90 -2.98
C GLY A 242 13.95 1.33 -1.52
N GLU A 243 13.32 2.40 -1.09
CA GLU A 243 13.28 2.81 0.31
C GLU A 243 12.05 2.17 0.97
N PRO A 244 12.20 1.49 2.11
CA PRO A 244 11.04 1.06 2.89
C PRO A 244 10.29 2.31 3.36
N CYS A 245 8.98 2.32 3.17
CA CYS A 245 8.10 3.36 3.71
C CYS A 245 8.33 3.44 5.23
N GLY A 246 9.12 4.41 5.70
CA GLY A 246 9.28 4.61 7.13
C GLY A 246 10.70 4.75 7.67
N THR A 247 11.73 4.98 6.84
CA THR A 247 13.05 5.38 7.34
C THR A 247 13.24 6.89 7.21
N GLY A 248 12.53 7.64 8.04
CA GLY A 248 12.80 9.02 8.35
C GLY A 248 13.20 9.14 9.82
#